data_1367d2c84454e9135168fd84ec360ba0
#
_entry.id   1367d2c84454e9135168fd84ec360ba0
#
_cell.length_a   1.000
_cell.length_b   1.000
_cell.length_c   1.000
_cell.angle_alpha   90.00
_cell.angle_beta   90.00
_cell.angle_gamma   90.00
#
_symmetry.space_group_name_H-M   'P 1'
#
loop_
_entity.id
_entity.type
_entity.pdbx_description
1 polymer ?
#
loop_
_entity_poly.entity_id
_entity_poly.type
_entity_poly.pdbx_seq_one_letter_code
_entity_poly.pdbx_strand_id
1 'polypeptide(L)'
;MRAQWMLAPLLALLLVATNADVAAQERVIQVTAERFKFTPGVIELKVGVPVVLELTTLDRKHGFQVPDLKIDEVIEPGKITRVRIVPDKAATYDFHCTVFCGSGHEEMAGQIVVSP
;
A
#
# COMPACT_ATOMS: atom_id res chain seq x y z
N MET A 1 -5.19 37.18 -61.02
CA MET A 1 -5.42 36.99 -59.57
C MET A 1 -5.15 35.57 -59.19
N ARG A 2 -4.09 35.31 -58.46
CA ARG A 2 -3.79 33.99 -57.92
C ARG A 2 -4.19 33.94 -56.49
N ALA A 3 -5.17 33.08 -56.14
CA ALA A 3 -5.51 32.82 -54.77
C ALA A 3 -4.47 31.90 -54.19
N GLN A 4 -3.72 32.39 -53.22
CA GLN A 4 -2.79 31.56 -52.43
C GLN A 4 -3.60 30.89 -51.31
N TRP A 5 -3.78 29.60 -51.40
CA TRP A 5 -4.33 28.79 -50.34
C TRP A 5 -3.23 28.50 -49.34
N MET A 6 -3.21 29.23 -48.22
CA MET A 6 -2.33 28.88 -47.12
C MET A 6 -2.91 27.68 -46.36
N LEU A 7 -2.32 26.54 -46.61
CA LEU A 7 -2.53 25.34 -45.78
C LEU A 7 -1.79 25.57 -44.46
N ALA A 8 -2.53 25.85 -43.41
CA ALA A 8 -2.00 25.85 -42.05
C ALA A 8 -1.72 24.41 -41.61
N PRO A 9 -0.51 24.07 -41.12
CA PRO A 9 -0.29 22.73 -40.60
C PRO A 9 -1.06 22.57 -39.30
N LEU A 10 -1.96 21.57 -39.28
CA LEU A 10 -2.54 21.08 -38.04
C LEU A 10 -1.42 20.43 -37.23
N LEU A 11 -0.96 21.12 -36.20
CA LEU A 11 -0.09 20.56 -35.20
C LEU A 11 -0.93 19.61 -34.35
N ALA A 12 -0.84 18.31 -34.64
CA ALA A 12 -1.42 17.29 -33.78
C ALA A 12 -0.60 17.27 -32.47
N LEU A 13 -1.18 17.79 -31.40
CA LEU A 13 -0.60 17.72 -30.08
C LEU A 13 -0.78 16.27 -29.57
N LEU A 14 0.26 15.45 -29.70
CA LEU A 14 0.32 14.13 -29.09
C LEU A 14 0.46 14.33 -27.58
N LEU A 15 -0.64 14.15 -26.86
CA LEU A 15 -0.61 14.03 -25.40
C LEU A 15 0.04 12.69 -25.05
N VAL A 16 1.32 12.73 -24.71
CA VAL A 16 2.02 11.59 -24.15
C VAL A 16 1.64 11.50 -22.67
N ALA A 17 0.78 10.53 -22.32
CA ALA A 17 0.51 10.22 -20.91
C ALA A 17 1.80 9.72 -20.28
N THR A 18 2.29 10.42 -19.25
CA THR A 18 3.52 10.05 -18.55
C THR A 18 3.25 8.94 -17.54
N ASN A 19 4.19 8.00 -17.38
CA ASN A 19 4.09 6.89 -16.41
C ASN A 19 3.95 7.35 -14.95
N ALA A 20 4.17 8.63 -14.65
CA ALA A 20 3.97 9.21 -13.32
C ALA A 20 2.53 9.13 -12.83
N ASP A 21 1.53 9.18 -13.72
CA ASP A 21 0.12 9.10 -13.34
C ASP A 21 -0.27 7.70 -12.87
N VAL A 22 0.38 6.66 -13.38
CA VAL A 22 0.13 5.27 -12.96
C VAL A 22 0.66 5.01 -11.55
N ALA A 23 1.83 5.54 -11.19
CA ALA A 23 2.41 5.42 -9.85
C ALA A 23 1.61 6.19 -8.81
N ALA A 24 1.02 7.35 -9.17
CA ALA A 24 0.17 8.15 -8.29
C ALA A 24 -1.18 7.47 -7.98
N GLN A 25 -1.57 6.45 -8.75
CA GLN A 25 -2.84 5.72 -8.61
C GLN A 25 -2.71 4.42 -7.84
N GLU A 26 -1.56 4.11 -7.23
CA GLU A 26 -1.42 2.93 -6.37
C GLU A 26 -2.40 3.02 -5.21
N ARG A 27 -3.08 1.90 -4.95
CA ARG A 27 -4.00 1.80 -3.83
C ARG A 27 -3.24 1.95 -2.51
N VAL A 28 -3.74 2.82 -1.64
CA VAL A 28 -3.23 3.00 -0.28
C VAL A 28 -4.22 2.43 0.71
N ILE A 29 -3.75 1.59 1.61
CA ILE A 29 -4.54 1.03 2.70
C ILE A 29 -3.99 1.57 4.01
N GLN A 30 -4.84 2.25 4.78
CA GLN A 30 -4.52 2.72 6.12
C GLN A 30 -4.66 1.57 7.11
N VAL A 31 -3.59 1.27 7.85
CA VAL A 31 -3.61 0.27 8.91
C VAL A 31 -3.20 0.95 10.21
N THR A 32 -4.08 0.92 11.19
CA THR A 32 -3.78 1.46 12.52
C THR A 32 -3.51 0.33 13.50
N ALA A 33 -2.55 0.56 14.39
CA ALA A 33 -2.22 -0.32 15.49
C ALA A 33 -2.57 0.34 16.81
N GLU A 34 -3.14 -0.42 17.70
CA GLU A 34 -3.36 -0.04 19.10
C GLU A 34 -3.38 -1.32 19.94
N ARG A 35 -3.26 -1.22 21.25
CA ARG A 35 -3.34 -2.40 22.13
C ARG A 35 -4.74 -3.01 22.04
N PHE A 36 -4.95 -4.16 21.61
CA PHE A 36 -4.08 -5.23 21.11
C PHE A 36 -4.64 -5.69 19.79
N LYS A 37 -4.76 -4.78 18.86
CA LYS A 37 -5.38 -5.06 17.55
C LYS A 37 -4.77 -4.20 16.43
N PHE A 38 -4.92 -4.70 15.22
CA PHE A 38 -4.74 -3.94 13.99
C PHE A 38 -6.11 -3.63 13.37
N THR A 39 -6.25 -2.45 12.78
CA THR A 39 -7.47 -2.08 12.07
C THR A 39 -7.11 -1.61 10.65
N PRO A 40 -7.55 -2.28 9.59
CA PRO A 40 -8.32 -3.52 9.61
C PRO A 40 -7.50 -4.73 10.09
N GLY A 41 -8.16 -5.71 10.69
CA GLY A 41 -7.54 -7.00 11.09
C GLY A 41 -7.38 -7.96 9.93
N VAL A 42 -8.15 -7.78 8.85
CA VAL A 42 -8.03 -8.52 7.59
C VAL A 42 -7.79 -7.52 6.47
N ILE A 43 -6.67 -7.67 5.78
CA ILE A 43 -6.29 -6.84 4.64
C ILE A 43 -6.50 -7.65 3.37
N GLU A 44 -7.39 -7.18 2.49
CA GLU A 44 -7.72 -7.89 1.25
C GLU A 44 -6.95 -7.29 0.07
N LEU A 45 -6.16 -8.11 -0.59
CA LEU A 45 -5.34 -7.76 -1.75
C LEU A 45 -5.67 -8.64 -2.95
N LYS A 46 -5.17 -8.26 -4.12
CA LYS A 46 -5.27 -9.04 -5.36
C LYS A 46 -3.89 -9.29 -5.95
N VAL A 47 -3.73 -10.47 -6.54
CA VAL A 47 -2.50 -10.84 -7.27
C VAL A 47 -2.16 -9.78 -8.32
N GLY A 48 -0.91 -9.33 -8.32
CA GLY A 48 -0.37 -8.41 -9.31
C GLY A 48 -0.79 -6.95 -9.14
N VAL A 49 -1.65 -6.63 -8.16
CA VAL A 49 -2.09 -5.25 -7.93
C VAL A 49 -1.24 -4.61 -6.83
N PRO A 50 -0.41 -3.60 -7.17
CA PRO A 50 0.42 -2.92 -6.18
C PRO A 50 -0.43 -2.18 -5.15
N VAL A 51 -0.03 -2.28 -3.89
CA VAL A 51 -0.62 -1.51 -2.79
C VAL A 51 0.47 -0.95 -1.89
N VAL A 52 0.16 0.14 -1.22
CA VAL A 52 0.98 0.71 -0.15
C VAL A 52 0.18 0.63 1.15
N LEU A 53 0.71 -0.08 2.13
CA LEU A 53 0.18 -0.03 3.49
C LEU A 53 0.78 1.17 4.20
N GLU A 54 -0.06 2.04 4.73
CA GLU A 54 0.37 3.12 5.62
C GLU A 54 0.07 2.73 7.05
N LEU A 55 1.12 2.37 7.79
CA LEU A 55 1.03 1.88 9.16
C LEU A 55 1.20 3.03 10.14
N THR A 56 0.25 3.21 11.03
CA THR A 56 0.29 4.19 12.11
C THR A 56 -0.13 3.57 13.43
N THR A 57 0.22 4.20 14.54
CA THR A 57 -0.21 3.77 15.87
C THR A 57 -1.01 4.86 16.57
N LEU A 58 -2.00 4.45 17.35
CA LEU A 58 -2.86 5.33 18.13
C LEU A 58 -2.40 5.47 19.59
N ASP A 59 -1.49 4.63 20.06
CA ASP A 59 -1.09 4.61 21.48
C ASP A 59 0.42 4.56 21.69
N ARG A 60 1.10 3.50 21.25
CA ARG A 60 2.52 3.30 21.52
C ARG A 60 3.18 2.57 20.33
N LYS A 61 4.49 2.33 20.45
CA LYS A 61 5.23 1.54 19.48
C LYS A 61 4.67 0.12 19.38
N HIS A 62 4.48 -0.35 18.16
CA HIS A 62 4.14 -1.72 17.79
C HIS A 62 5.07 -2.23 16.70
N GLY A 63 5.06 -3.52 16.45
CA GLY A 63 5.71 -4.11 15.29
C GLY A 63 4.66 -4.56 14.27
N PHE A 64 5.10 -4.81 13.06
CA PHE A 64 4.29 -5.38 12.00
C PHE A 64 5.16 -6.34 11.21
N GLN A 65 4.94 -7.62 11.38
CA GLN A 65 5.71 -8.64 10.70
C GLN A 65 4.79 -9.57 9.90
N VAL A 66 5.13 -9.75 8.62
CA VAL A 66 4.54 -10.76 7.75
C VAL A 66 5.66 -11.70 7.34
N PRO A 67 5.89 -12.80 8.09
CA PRO A 67 7.07 -13.66 7.88
C PRO A 67 7.17 -14.20 6.46
N ASP A 68 6.07 -14.67 5.89
CA ASP A 68 6.04 -15.29 4.57
C ASP A 68 6.26 -14.29 3.41
N LEU A 69 6.15 -12.99 3.68
CA LEU A 69 6.46 -11.91 2.74
C LEU A 69 7.76 -11.20 3.06
N LYS A 70 8.47 -11.65 4.10
CA LYS A 70 9.73 -11.04 4.58
C LYS A 70 9.59 -9.55 4.93
N ILE A 71 8.44 -9.20 5.49
CA ILE A 71 8.15 -7.85 5.98
C ILE A 71 8.33 -7.84 7.48
N ASP A 72 9.11 -6.89 7.99
CA ASP A 72 9.34 -6.69 9.41
C ASP A 72 9.58 -5.19 9.65
N GLU A 73 8.56 -4.51 10.18
CA GLU A 73 8.56 -3.06 10.35
C GLU A 73 8.19 -2.69 11.78
N VAL A 74 8.68 -1.52 12.20
CA VAL A 74 8.32 -0.91 13.48
C VAL A 74 7.38 0.25 13.21
N ILE A 75 6.28 0.31 13.98
CA ILE A 75 5.31 1.41 13.92
C ILE A 75 5.54 2.31 15.11
N GLU A 76 6.02 3.52 14.87
CA GLU A 76 6.32 4.49 15.91
C GLU A 76 5.26 5.60 16.00
N PRO A 77 4.95 6.07 17.22
CA PRO A 77 4.03 7.21 17.40
C PRO A 77 4.48 8.44 16.62
N GLY A 78 3.52 9.10 15.97
CA GLY A 78 3.77 10.33 15.23
C GLY A 78 4.42 10.15 13.86
N LYS A 79 4.61 8.90 13.42
CA LYS A 79 5.20 8.57 12.12
C LYS A 79 4.29 7.68 11.29
N ILE A 80 4.47 7.72 9.97
CA ILE A 80 3.83 6.79 9.04
C ILE A 80 4.91 5.87 8.50
N THR A 81 4.72 4.56 8.69
CA THR A 81 5.57 3.54 8.07
C THR A 81 4.86 3.02 6.82
N ARG A 82 5.48 3.17 5.66
CA ARG A 82 4.93 2.74 4.38
C ARG A 82 5.56 1.43 3.93
N VAL A 83 4.71 0.46 3.57
CA VAL A 83 5.13 -0.84 3.06
C VAL A 83 4.45 -1.06 1.72
N ARG A 84 5.24 -1.14 0.65
CA ARG A 84 4.72 -1.46 -0.68
C ARG A 84 4.70 -2.96 -0.89
N ILE A 85 3.56 -3.48 -1.31
CA ILE A 85 3.36 -4.91 -1.58
C ILE A 85 2.82 -5.08 -3.01
N VAL A 86 3.46 -5.97 -3.77
CA VAL A 86 2.92 -6.48 -5.04
C VAL A 86 2.76 -7.99 -4.88
N PRO A 87 1.54 -8.47 -4.57
CA PRO A 87 1.33 -9.89 -4.33
C PRO A 87 1.58 -10.70 -5.63
N ASP A 88 2.33 -11.79 -5.54
CA ASP A 88 2.64 -12.64 -6.69
C ASP A 88 1.80 -13.91 -6.77
N LYS A 89 1.13 -14.29 -5.68
CA LYS A 89 0.25 -15.47 -5.64
C LYS A 89 -0.92 -15.30 -4.68
N ALA A 90 -2.03 -15.98 -4.98
CA ALA A 90 -3.17 -16.05 -4.10
C ALA A 90 -2.85 -16.93 -2.90
N ALA A 91 -2.98 -16.36 -1.69
CA ALA A 91 -2.72 -17.04 -0.42
C ALA A 91 -3.21 -16.18 0.74
N THR A 92 -3.26 -16.76 1.92
CA THR A 92 -3.48 -16.04 3.18
C THR A 92 -2.18 -16.00 3.97
N TYR A 93 -1.78 -14.79 4.39
CA TYR A 93 -0.56 -14.55 5.14
C TYR A 93 -0.92 -13.99 6.51
N ASP A 94 -0.36 -14.58 7.56
CA ASP A 94 -0.54 -14.05 8.91
C ASP A 94 0.45 -12.90 9.16
N PHE A 95 0.01 -11.90 9.91
CA PHE A 95 0.89 -10.89 10.45
C PHE A 95 0.63 -10.70 11.95
N HIS A 96 1.65 -10.24 12.64
CA HIS A 96 1.60 -10.06 14.09
C HIS A 96 2.51 -8.92 14.55
N CYS A 97 2.23 -8.45 15.78
CA CYS A 97 3.07 -7.48 16.45
C CYS A 97 4.33 -8.13 17.01
N THR A 98 5.50 -7.57 16.70
CA THR A 98 6.81 -8.10 17.13
C THR A 98 7.46 -7.27 18.22
N VAL A 99 6.92 -6.10 18.52
CA VAL A 99 7.39 -5.24 19.61
C VAL A 99 6.46 -5.45 20.81
N PHE A 100 7.01 -5.92 21.94
CA PHE A 100 6.21 -6.11 23.14
C PHE A 100 5.46 -4.83 23.52
N CYS A 101 4.13 -4.92 23.60
CA CYS A 101 3.25 -3.78 23.78
C CYS A 101 2.30 -3.89 24.99
N GLY A 102 2.38 -4.98 25.74
CA GLY A 102 1.55 -5.21 26.91
C GLY A 102 1.10 -6.66 27.07
N SER A 103 0.18 -6.93 27.98
CA SER A 103 -0.28 -8.29 28.33
C SER A 103 -1.02 -9.03 27.22
N GLY A 104 -1.61 -8.30 26.25
CA GLY A 104 -2.29 -8.88 25.08
C GLY A 104 -1.43 -8.96 23.83
N HIS A 105 -0.12 -8.76 23.94
CA HIS A 105 0.83 -8.77 22.83
C HIS A 105 0.77 -10.05 22.01
N GLU A 106 0.63 -11.20 22.65
CA GLU A 106 0.62 -12.50 21.96
C GLU A 106 -0.58 -12.69 21.03
N GLU A 107 -1.70 -12.02 21.29
CA GLU A 107 -2.91 -12.10 20.48
C GLU A 107 -3.02 -10.99 19.44
N MET A 108 -2.09 -10.05 19.42
CA MET A 108 -2.11 -8.91 18.49
C MET A 108 -1.65 -9.35 17.09
N ALA A 109 -2.60 -9.72 16.26
CA ALA A 109 -2.36 -10.33 14.96
C ALA A 109 -3.48 -10.00 13.97
N GLY A 110 -3.25 -10.33 12.71
CA GLY A 110 -4.21 -10.22 11.62
C GLY A 110 -3.80 -11.05 10.41
N GLN A 111 -4.50 -10.86 9.31
CA GLN A 111 -4.28 -11.61 8.08
C GLN A 111 -4.30 -10.72 6.84
N ILE A 112 -3.43 -11.05 5.90
CA ILE A 112 -3.49 -10.55 4.53
C ILE A 112 -4.06 -11.66 3.66
N VAL A 113 -5.20 -11.40 3.02
CA VAL A 113 -5.86 -12.35 2.11
C VAL A 113 -5.66 -11.87 0.69
N VAL A 114 -4.89 -12.62 -0.08
CA VAL A 114 -4.63 -12.32 -1.50
C VAL A 114 -5.50 -13.21 -2.36
N SER A 115 -6.41 -12.60 -3.12
CA SER A 115 -7.27 -13.30 -4.09
C SER A 115 -6.70 -13.21 -5.51
N PRO A 116 -7.13 -14.15 -6.40
CA PRO A 116 -6.72 -14.12 -7.80
C PRO A 116 -7.10 -12.84 -8.53
#